data_1439838909f31f9be216008ba14a5e3b
#
_entry.id   1439838909f31f9be216008ba14a5e3b
#
_cell.length_a   1.000
_cell.length_b   1.000
_cell.length_c   1.000
_cell.angle_alpha   90.00
_cell.angle_beta   90.00
_cell.angle_gamma   90.00
#
_symmetry.space_group_name_H-M   'P 1'
#
loop_
_entity.id
_entity.type
_entity.pdbx_description
1 polymer ?
#
loop_
_entity_poly.entity_id
_entity_poly.type
_entity_poly.pdbx_seq_one_letter_code
_entity_poly.pdbx_strand_id
1 'polypeptide(L)'
;KFYVRFAEELKAKGVALWGFSVQNEPDGQTPWENCLYSPAEERDFIRDHLGPALANCGQDLKLIAWDHNRDDLFQRAHTIYADPEAAKYVWGMGWHWYGDPRYEWWADAAGQVCFENVRKVHELRPEKHLMVTETCQEGGAHLGDWSLAERYAEGIIKDFNNWCEAWVDWNMLLTHEGGPNHVGNLCSAPVLADLQKDKVIFQPSYYAFGHFSRHIKPGARRILSASNRDCIEATAFANPDGILVAVVLNQSRHHKDVCIQLAGRVCRCPVLPHSITTLSFKLSA
;
A
#
# COMPACT_ATOMS: atom_id res chain seq x y z
N LYS A 1 1.79 26.26 -10.16
CA LYS A 1 3.16 26.78 -9.90
C LYS A 1 3.91 25.97 -8.84
N PHE A 2 3.30 25.64 -7.66
CA PHE A 2 4.00 24.99 -6.56
C PHE A 2 4.61 23.64 -6.96
N TYR A 3 3.83 22.69 -7.47
CA TYR A 3 4.29 21.35 -7.83
C TYR A 3 5.44 21.37 -8.84
N VAL A 4 5.29 22.17 -9.90
CA VAL A 4 6.33 22.30 -10.95
C VAL A 4 7.63 22.85 -10.36
N ARG A 5 7.54 23.94 -9.60
CA ARG A 5 8.71 24.54 -8.96
C ARG A 5 9.36 23.59 -7.96
N PHE A 6 8.58 22.85 -7.18
CA PHE A 6 9.10 21.85 -6.26
C PHE A 6 9.89 20.76 -7.00
N ALA A 7 9.36 20.26 -8.12
CA ALA A 7 10.05 19.27 -8.95
C ALA A 7 11.35 19.83 -9.57
N GLU A 8 11.32 21.07 -10.03
CA GLU A 8 12.51 21.76 -10.58
C GLU A 8 13.61 21.94 -9.53
N GLU A 9 13.26 22.39 -8.33
CA GLU A 9 14.19 22.59 -7.22
C GLU A 9 14.83 21.28 -6.75
N LEU A 10 14.05 20.19 -6.65
CA LEU A 10 14.59 18.88 -6.31
C LEU A 10 15.51 18.34 -7.40
N LYS A 11 15.11 18.47 -8.66
CA LYS A 11 15.95 18.08 -9.80
C LYS A 11 17.27 18.84 -9.81
N ALA A 12 17.26 20.15 -9.53
CA ALA A 12 18.46 20.94 -9.41
C ALA A 12 19.40 20.49 -8.28
N LYS A 13 18.85 19.83 -7.26
CA LYS A 13 19.61 19.20 -6.15
C LYS A 13 19.99 17.73 -6.41
N GLY A 14 19.75 17.22 -7.62
CA GLY A 14 20.07 15.84 -8.01
C GLY A 14 19.04 14.80 -7.55
N VAL A 15 17.86 15.23 -7.07
CA VAL A 15 16.76 14.34 -6.67
C VAL A 15 15.73 14.32 -7.79
N ALA A 16 15.61 13.18 -8.47
CA ALA A 16 14.58 12.97 -9.47
C ALA A 16 13.27 12.55 -8.80
N LEU A 17 12.22 13.35 -8.96
CA LEU A 17 10.89 12.96 -8.55
C LEU A 17 10.28 11.96 -9.54
N TRP A 18 9.58 10.97 -9.02
CA TRP A 18 8.79 10.03 -9.82
C TRP A 18 7.39 10.58 -10.13
N GLY A 19 6.75 11.27 -9.17
CA GLY A 19 5.40 11.77 -9.34
C GLY A 19 4.88 12.53 -8.14
N PHE A 20 3.61 12.88 -8.21
CA PHE A 20 2.85 13.57 -7.17
C PHE A 20 1.51 12.88 -6.93
N SER A 21 1.03 12.99 -5.70
CA SER A 21 -0.40 12.91 -5.39
C SER A 21 -1.04 14.30 -5.55
N VAL A 22 -2.32 14.35 -5.93
CA VAL A 22 -3.07 15.61 -6.03
C VAL A 22 -3.14 16.28 -4.66
N GLN A 23 -3.59 15.53 -3.66
CA GLN A 23 -3.80 15.96 -2.29
C GLN A 23 -3.82 14.75 -1.37
N ASN A 24 -3.10 14.84 -0.26
CA ASN A 24 -3.22 13.85 0.82
C ASN A 24 -4.59 13.95 1.47
N GLU A 25 -5.30 12.84 1.58
CA GLU A 25 -6.58 12.72 2.27
C GLU A 25 -7.60 13.82 1.95
N PRO A 26 -8.00 13.97 0.68
CA PRO A 26 -8.85 15.08 0.24
C PRO A 26 -10.27 15.05 0.81
N ASP A 27 -10.64 14.04 1.57
CA ASP A 27 -11.91 13.91 2.29
C ASP A 27 -11.73 13.85 3.81
N GLY A 28 -10.48 13.93 4.28
CA GLY A 28 -10.11 13.84 5.69
C GLY A 28 -10.43 15.12 6.46
N GLN A 29 -11.16 14.99 7.57
CA GLN A 29 -11.37 16.06 8.53
C GLN A 29 -10.56 15.78 9.80
N THR A 30 -9.28 16.09 9.74
CA THR A 30 -8.29 15.77 10.78
C THR A 30 -7.95 17.01 11.63
N PRO A 31 -7.36 16.85 12.84
CA PRO A 31 -6.90 17.96 13.65
C PRO A 31 -5.59 18.61 13.16
N TRP A 32 -5.00 18.11 12.09
CA TRP A 32 -3.84 18.67 11.40
C TRP A 32 -4.24 19.29 10.07
N GLU A 33 -3.27 19.84 9.34
CA GLU A 33 -3.48 20.50 8.07
C GLU A 33 -4.12 19.55 7.04
N ASN A 34 -5.24 19.98 6.47
CA ASN A 34 -5.92 19.26 5.40
C ASN A 34 -6.46 20.23 4.34
N CYS A 35 -6.83 19.69 3.19
CA CYS A 35 -7.46 20.46 2.12
C CYS A 35 -8.49 19.55 1.43
N LEU A 36 -9.76 19.89 1.65
CA LEU A 36 -10.86 19.09 1.14
C LEU A 36 -11.08 19.32 -0.36
N TYR A 37 -11.31 18.24 -1.07
CA TYR A 37 -11.77 18.23 -2.44
C TYR A 37 -12.96 17.28 -2.57
N SER A 38 -14.07 17.74 -3.10
CA SER A 38 -15.08 16.83 -3.63
C SER A 38 -14.54 16.09 -4.85
N PRO A 39 -15.12 14.96 -5.25
CA PRO A 39 -14.68 14.25 -6.46
C PRO A 39 -14.66 15.12 -7.72
N ALA A 40 -15.64 16.02 -7.84
CA ALA A 40 -15.73 16.96 -8.97
C ALA A 40 -14.62 18.03 -8.94
N GLU A 41 -14.33 18.59 -7.77
CA GLU A 41 -13.28 19.60 -7.61
C GLU A 41 -11.89 19.00 -7.88
N GLU A 42 -11.60 17.79 -7.41
CA GLU A 42 -10.35 17.09 -7.72
C GLU A 42 -10.21 16.82 -9.21
N ARG A 43 -11.28 16.30 -9.86
CA ARG A 43 -11.33 16.10 -11.32
C ARG A 43 -11.05 17.39 -12.07
N ASP A 44 -11.72 18.47 -11.71
CA ASP A 44 -11.61 19.76 -12.39
C ASP A 44 -10.22 20.38 -12.18
N PHE A 45 -9.66 20.26 -10.97
CA PHE A 45 -8.30 20.68 -10.69
C PHE A 45 -7.24 19.92 -11.49
N ILE A 46 -7.43 18.60 -11.63
CA ILE A 46 -6.57 17.77 -12.50
C ILE A 46 -6.69 18.23 -13.95
N ARG A 47 -7.92 18.36 -14.47
CA ARG A 47 -8.19 18.69 -15.86
C ARG A 47 -7.65 20.05 -16.25
N ASP A 48 -7.98 21.08 -15.46
CA ASP A 48 -7.82 22.48 -15.86
C ASP A 48 -6.50 23.09 -15.37
N HIS A 49 -5.86 22.52 -14.35
CA HIS A 49 -4.72 23.14 -13.69
C HIS A 49 -3.50 22.22 -13.53
N LEU A 50 -3.60 21.17 -12.72
CA LEU A 50 -2.43 20.37 -12.34
C LEU A 50 -1.92 19.51 -13.49
N GLY A 51 -2.83 18.79 -14.16
CA GLY A 51 -2.47 17.92 -15.26
C GLY A 51 -1.74 18.65 -16.40
N PRO A 52 -2.31 19.75 -16.96
CA PRO A 52 -1.60 20.55 -17.96
C PRO A 52 -0.27 21.11 -17.45
N ALA A 53 -0.18 21.55 -16.20
CA ALA A 53 1.04 22.11 -15.65
C ALA A 53 2.16 21.05 -15.55
N LEU A 54 1.85 19.83 -15.11
CA LEU A 54 2.82 18.73 -15.06
C LEU A 54 3.21 18.24 -16.45
N ALA A 55 2.25 18.09 -17.36
CA ALA A 55 2.53 17.67 -18.74
C ALA A 55 3.48 18.63 -19.47
N ASN A 56 3.46 19.92 -19.14
CA ASN A 56 4.28 20.96 -19.78
C ASN A 56 5.57 21.31 -19.00
N CYS A 57 5.88 20.65 -17.88
CA CYS A 57 7.04 20.99 -17.06
C CYS A 57 8.38 20.42 -17.56
N GLY A 58 8.38 19.64 -18.63
CA GLY A 58 9.60 19.01 -19.18
C GLY A 58 10.19 17.90 -18.32
N GLN A 59 9.39 17.29 -17.44
CA GLN A 59 9.73 16.13 -16.62
C GLN A 59 8.64 15.06 -16.76
N ASP A 60 9.02 13.78 -16.78
CA ASP A 60 8.06 12.66 -16.81
C ASP A 60 7.54 12.37 -15.40
N LEU A 61 6.59 13.17 -14.93
CA LEU A 61 6.01 13.08 -13.60
C LEU A 61 4.67 12.35 -13.65
N LYS A 62 4.53 11.34 -12.81
CA LYS A 62 3.27 10.61 -12.64
C LYS A 62 2.33 11.41 -11.72
N LEU A 63 1.03 11.34 -11.99
CA LEU A 63 0.00 11.93 -11.15
C LEU A 63 -0.88 10.84 -10.58
N ILE A 64 -0.94 10.76 -9.25
CA ILE A 64 -1.83 9.89 -8.49
C ILE A 64 -3.01 10.74 -8.02
N ALA A 65 -4.21 10.22 -8.13
CA ALA A 65 -5.42 10.83 -7.59
C ALA A 65 -5.96 10.03 -6.40
N TRP A 66 -6.85 10.64 -5.64
CA TRP A 66 -7.48 10.18 -4.42
C TRP A 66 -6.53 10.26 -3.23
N ASP A 67 -5.66 9.27 -3.01
CA ASP A 67 -4.72 9.29 -1.88
C ASP A 67 -5.41 9.36 -0.50
N HIS A 68 -6.46 8.53 -0.32
CA HIS A 68 -7.24 8.37 0.90
C HIS A 68 -7.80 6.93 1.00
N ASN A 69 -8.67 6.64 1.97
CA ASN A 69 -9.10 5.27 2.28
C ASN A 69 -9.83 4.54 1.14
N ARG A 70 -9.84 3.19 1.20
CA ARG A 70 -10.44 2.34 0.15
C ARG A 70 -11.95 2.48 -0.01
N ASP A 71 -12.65 2.98 1.01
CA ASP A 71 -14.11 3.06 1.04
C ASP A 71 -14.68 3.86 -0.12
N ASP A 72 -14.17 5.05 -0.41
CA ASP A 72 -14.63 5.91 -1.52
C ASP A 72 -13.74 5.84 -2.79
N LEU A 73 -12.72 4.97 -2.80
CA LEU A 73 -11.78 4.83 -3.90
C LEU A 73 -12.48 4.62 -5.27
N PHE A 74 -13.50 3.76 -5.31
CA PHE A 74 -14.21 3.47 -6.56
C PHE A 74 -15.01 4.67 -7.05
N GLN A 75 -15.75 5.34 -6.17
CA GLN A 75 -16.55 6.52 -6.52
C GLN A 75 -15.67 7.66 -7.03
N ARG A 76 -14.53 7.86 -6.38
CA ARG A 76 -13.54 8.88 -6.77
C ARG A 76 -12.94 8.57 -8.15
N ALA A 77 -12.49 7.33 -8.35
CA ALA A 77 -11.96 6.87 -9.63
C ALA A 77 -13.01 6.99 -10.75
N HIS A 78 -14.26 6.59 -10.49
CA HIS A 78 -15.34 6.70 -11.46
C HIS A 78 -15.56 8.15 -11.89
N THR A 79 -15.60 9.09 -10.95
CA THR A 79 -15.81 10.51 -11.26
C THR A 79 -14.67 11.09 -12.10
N ILE A 80 -13.42 10.78 -11.75
CA ILE A 80 -12.25 11.32 -12.45
C ILE A 80 -12.10 10.67 -13.83
N TYR A 81 -12.26 9.36 -13.92
CA TYR A 81 -12.05 8.62 -15.17
C TYR A 81 -13.21 8.74 -16.16
N ALA A 82 -14.40 9.17 -15.72
CA ALA A 82 -15.51 9.50 -16.61
C ALA A 82 -15.26 10.77 -17.44
N ASP A 83 -14.32 11.63 -17.03
CA ASP A 83 -13.88 12.78 -17.80
C ASP A 83 -12.55 12.45 -18.53
N PRO A 84 -12.56 12.23 -19.85
CA PRO A 84 -11.36 11.87 -20.60
C PRO A 84 -10.25 12.94 -20.53
N GLU A 85 -10.63 14.21 -20.39
CA GLU A 85 -9.70 15.32 -20.32
C GLU A 85 -8.96 15.38 -18.96
N ALA A 86 -9.58 14.91 -17.89
CA ALA A 86 -8.92 14.69 -16.60
C ALA A 86 -8.14 13.36 -16.59
N ALA A 87 -8.78 12.28 -17.03
CA ALA A 87 -8.24 10.92 -17.01
C ALA A 87 -6.90 10.78 -17.72
N LYS A 88 -6.68 11.54 -18.82
CA LYS A 88 -5.41 11.47 -19.59
C LYS A 88 -4.18 11.87 -18.77
N TYR A 89 -4.35 12.69 -17.73
CA TYR A 89 -3.24 13.15 -16.87
C TYR A 89 -2.99 12.22 -15.69
N VAL A 90 -3.97 11.41 -15.28
CA VAL A 90 -3.87 10.52 -14.13
C VAL A 90 -3.14 9.24 -14.51
N TRP A 91 -2.01 8.98 -13.89
CA TRP A 91 -1.27 7.73 -14.01
C TRP A 91 -2.02 6.59 -13.32
N GLY A 92 -2.53 6.83 -12.12
CA GLY A 92 -3.23 5.83 -11.32
C GLY A 92 -3.94 6.41 -10.11
N MET A 93 -4.57 5.50 -9.34
CA MET A 93 -5.19 5.83 -8.06
C MET A 93 -4.28 5.37 -6.92
N GLY A 94 -4.15 6.24 -5.91
CA GLY A 94 -3.54 5.89 -4.64
C GLY A 94 -4.58 5.70 -3.57
N TRP A 95 -4.28 4.88 -2.55
CA TRP A 95 -5.14 4.78 -1.37
C TRP A 95 -4.37 4.47 -0.10
N HIS A 96 -5.05 4.77 1.04
CA HIS A 96 -4.64 4.46 2.38
C HIS A 96 -5.39 3.24 2.92
N TRP A 97 -4.86 2.61 3.96
CA TRP A 97 -5.43 1.37 4.49
C TRP A 97 -6.37 1.55 5.68
N TYR A 98 -6.59 2.79 6.14
CA TYR A 98 -7.37 3.07 7.35
C TYR A 98 -8.85 2.74 7.19
N GLY A 99 -9.56 2.66 8.33
CA GLY A 99 -10.98 2.33 8.38
C GLY A 99 -11.29 0.88 8.76
N ASP A 100 -10.30 0.13 9.27
CA ASP A 100 -10.52 -1.22 9.78
C ASP A 100 -10.91 -1.16 11.28
N PRO A 101 -12.16 -1.52 11.65
CA PRO A 101 -12.62 -1.44 13.04
C PRO A 101 -11.91 -2.39 14.00
N ARG A 102 -11.06 -3.29 13.49
CA ARG A 102 -10.19 -4.11 14.35
C ARG A 102 -9.01 -3.34 14.92
N TYR A 103 -8.66 -2.20 14.27
CA TYR A 103 -7.46 -1.44 14.57
C TYR A 103 -7.70 0.04 14.82
N GLU A 104 -8.72 0.64 14.19
CA GLU A 104 -9.09 2.04 14.34
C GLU A 104 -10.41 2.18 15.10
N TRP A 105 -10.37 2.88 16.24
CA TRP A 105 -11.53 3.11 17.11
C TRP A 105 -12.61 4.01 16.48
N TRP A 106 -12.25 4.79 15.50
CA TRP A 106 -13.13 5.70 14.77
C TRP A 106 -13.81 5.04 13.56
N ALA A 107 -13.29 3.90 13.12
CA ALA A 107 -13.86 3.16 12.00
C ALA A 107 -15.20 2.52 12.39
N ASP A 108 -16.16 2.58 11.49
CA ASP A 108 -17.42 1.90 11.70
C ASP A 108 -17.34 0.40 11.30
N ALA A 109 -18.28 -0.38 11.83
CA ALA A 109 -18.35 -1.81 11.54
C ALA A 109 -18.87 -2.13 10.12
N ALA A 110 -19.23 -1.13 9.32
CA ALA A 110 -19.78 -1.32 7.97
C ALA A 110 -18.73 -1.70 6.91
N GLY A 111 -17.49 -1.96 7.33
CA GLY A 111 -16.50 -2.60 6.47
C GLY A 111 -15.77 -1.66 5.54
N GLN A 112 -15.20 -0.61 6.09
CA GLN A 112 -14.38 0.33 5.33
C GLN A 112 -13.08 -0.27 4.78
N VAL A 113 -12.81 -1.54 5.08
CA VAL A 113 -11.65 -2.27 4.54
C VAL A 113 -11.69 -2.38 3.02
N CYS A 114 -12.85 -2.56 2.42
CA CYS A 114 -13.25 -2.38 1.01
C CYS A 114 -12.22 -2.80 -0.05
N PHE A 115 -11.52 -3.93 0.12
CA PHE A 115 -10.54 -4.42 -0.86
C PHE A 115 -11.15 -4.62 -2.26
N GLU A 116 -12.45 -4.92 -2.35
CA GLU A 116 -13.17 -5.07 -3.60
C GLU A 116 -13.23 -3.76 -4.41
N ASN A 117 -13.14 -2.59 -3.78
CA ASN A 117 -13.11 -1.32 -4.50
C ASN A 117 -11.83 -1.16 -5.33
N VAL A 118 -10.70 -1.68 -4.84
CA VAL A 118 -9.44 -1.72 -5.61
C VAL A 118 -9.63 -2.51 -6.89
N ARG A 119 -10.24 -3.71 -6.80
CA ARG A 119 -10.54 -4.55 -7.96
C ARG A 119 -11.52 -3.85 -8.92
N LYS A 120 -12.58 -3.22 -8.41
CA LYS A 120 -13.55 -2.48 -9.24
C LYS A 120 -12.89 -1.35 -10.02
N VAL A 121 -11.91 -0.64 -9.43
CA VAL A 121 -11.16 0.41 -10.14
C VAL A 121 -10.31 -0.19 -11.26
N HIS A 122 -9.64 -1.33 -11.02
CA HIS A 122 -8.94 -2.03 -12.08
C HIS A 122 -9.89 -2.48 -13.20
N GLU A 123 -11.03 -3.04 -12.87
CA GLU A 123 -12.04 -3.45 -13.86
C GLU A 123 -12.59 -2.26 -14.66
N LEU A 124 -12.70 -1.08 -14.04
CA LEU A 124 -13.13 0.16 -14.69
C LEU A 124 -12.09 0.67 -15.71
N ARG A 125 -10.82 0.64 -15.36
CA ARG A 125 -9.71 1.15 -16.19
C ARG A 125 -8.46 0.29 -16.01
N PRO A 126 -8.40 -0.88 -16.68
CA PRO A 126 -7.33 -1.86 -16.47
C PRO A 126 -5.93 -1.40 -16.94
N GLU A 127 -5.86 -0.34 -17.73
CA GLU A 127 -4.61 0.29 -18.17
C GLU A 127 -4.06 1.32 -17.17
N LYS A 128 -4.83 1.65 -16.13
CA LYS A 128 -4.41 2.58 -15.07
C LYS A 128 -3.81 1.83 -13.89
N HIS A 129 -2.89 2.47 -13.22
CA HIS A 129 -2.12 1.89 -12.13
C HIS A 129 -2.80 2.06 -10.78
N LEU A 130 -2.47 1.19 -9.84
CA LEU A 130 -3.06 1.12 -8.51
C LEU A 130 -1.97 0.92 -7.46
N MET A 131 -1.91 1.77 -6.43
CA MET A 131 -0.93 1.62 -5.36
C MET A 131 -1.45 2.07 -4.00
N VAL A 132 -1.02 1.39 -2.95
CA VAL A 132 -1.13 1.89 -1.59
C VAL A 132 -0.09 2.99 -1.40
N THR A 133 -0.54 4.17 -1.03
CA THR A 133 0.29 5.38 -0.89
C THR A 133 0.63 5.68 0.54
N GLU A 134 -0.15 5.19 1.50
CA GLU A 134 0.12 5.39 2.92
C GLU A 134 -0.45 4.25 3.78
N THR A 135 0.33 3.87 4.79
CA THR A 135 -0.10 2.98 5.86
C THR A 135 0.69 3.28 7.12
N CYS A 136 0.06 3.26 8.27
CA CYS A 136 0.75 3.17 9.56
C CYS A 136 -0.19 2.64 10.64
N GLN A 137 0.35 2.20 11.76
CA GLN A 137 -0.43 1.92 12.96
C GLN A 137 -0.35 3.10 13.90
N GLU A 138 -1.48 3.75 14.13
CA GLU A 138 -1.63 4.84 15.07
C GLU A 138 -1.70 4.37 16.54
N GLY A 139 -1.68 5.32 17.48
CA GLY A 139 -1.83 5.05 18.91
C GLY A 139 -0.53 4.67 19.62
N GLY A 140 0.62 5.04 19.06
CA GLY A 140 1.94 4.85 19.66
C GLY A 140 2.83 3.83 18.94
N ALA A 141 3.95 3.51 19.55
CA ALA A 141 4.97 2.68 18.94
C ALA A 141 4.64 1.18 18.85
N HIS A 142 3.73 0.68 19.66
CA HIS A 142 3.33 -0.74 19.73
C HIS A 142 4.51 -1.73 19.70
N LEU A 143 5.46 -1.52 20.60
CA LEU A 143 6.74 -2.25 20.63
C LEU A 143 6.56 -3.76 20.65
N GLY A 144 7.03 -4.44 19.62
CA GLY A 144 7.06 -5.90 19.52
C GLY A 144 5.71 -6.56 19.31
N ASP A 145 4.65 -5.81 19.01
CA ASP A 145 3.32 -6.36 18.77
C ASP A 145 3.25 -7.13 17.45
N TRP A 146 3.18 -8.46 17.55
CA TRP A 146 3.12 -9.35 16.39
C TRP A 146 1.81 -9.21 15.60
N SER A 147 0.71 -8.80 16.23
CA SER A 147 -0.56 -8.61 15.53
C SER A 147 -0.44 -7.57 14.41
N LEU A 148 0.47 -6.60 14.56
CA LEU A 148 0.76 -5.62 13.50
C LEU A 148 1.47 -6.26 12.30
N ALA A 149 2.38 -7.21 12.51
CA ALA A 149 2.96 -7.95 11.39
C ALA A 149 1.87 -8.70 10.59
N GLU A 150 0.90 -9.28 11.28
CA GLU A 150 -0.24 -9.95 10.64
C GLU A 150 -1.13 -8.96 9.90
N ARG A 151 -1.42 -7.78 10.47
CA ARG A 151 -2.16 -6.70 9.81
C ARG A 151 -1.47 -6.28 8.50
N TYR A 152 -0.17 -6.01 8.56
CA TYR A 152 0.62 -5.65 7.37
C TYR A 152 0.60 -6.75 6.32
N ALA A 153 0.85 -8.00 6.72
CA ALA A 153 0.86 -9.12 5.79
C ALA A 153 -0.52 -9.36 5.15
N GLU A 154 -1.59 -9.29 5.93
CA GLU A 154 -2.98 -9.40 5.44
C GLU A 154 -3.29 -8.30 4.43
N GLY A 155 -2.99 -7.04 4.79
CA GLY A 155 -3.22 -5.89 3.92
C GLY A 155 -2.48 -6.01 2.59
N ILE A 156 -1.17 -6.29 2.63
CA ILE A 156 -0.33 -6.44 1.44
C ILE A 156 -0.83 -7.59 0.55
N ILE A 157 -1.15 -8.77 1.14
CA ILE A 157 -1.66 -9.93 0.39
C ILE A 157 -2.97 -9.58 -0.32
N LYS A 158 -3.91 -8.97 0.40
CA LYS A 158 -5.23 -8.63 -0.15
C LYS A 158 -5.16 -7.53 -1.20
N ASP A 159 -4.37 -6.49 -0.97
CA ASP A 159 -4.17 -5.43 -1.96
C ASP A 159 -3.51 -5.98 -3.24
N PHE A 160 -2.45 -6.76 -3.13
CA PHE A 160 -1.82 -7.39 -4.29
C PHE A 160 -2.78 -8.33 -5.03
N ASN A 161 -3.59 -9.10 -4.31
CA ASN A 161 -4.59 -9.96 -4.94
C ASN A 161 -5.71 -9.16 -5.63
N ASN A 162 -5.87 -7.87 -5.31
CA ASN A 162 -6.79 -6.93 -5.93
C ASN A 162 -6.10 -5.92 -6.86
N TRP A 163 -5.00 -6.31 -7.52
CA TRP A 163 -4.32 -5.55 -8.58
C TRP A 163 -3.44 -4.36 -8.10
N CYS A 164 -3.14 -4.27 -6.82
CA CYS A 164 -2.13 -3.34 -6.33
C CYS A 164 -0.75 -3.65 -6.92
N GLU A 165 -0.03 -2.62 -7.36
CA GLU A 165 1.29 -2.74 -7.98
C GLU A 165 2.44 -2.28 -7.07
N ALA A 166 2.14 -1.44 -6.08
CA ALA A 166 3.11 -0.94 -5.11
C ALA A 166 2.45 -0.67 -3.75
N TRP A 167 3.24 -0.76 -2.70
CA TRP A 167 2.79 -0.57 -1.34
C TRP A 167 3.79 0.27 -0.55
N VAL A 168 3.34 1.39 0.03
CA VAL A 168 4.17 2.38 0.71
C VAL A 168 3.68 2.55 2.14
N ASP A 169 4.63 2.53 3.08
CA ASP A 169 4.38 2.87 4.48
C ASP A 169 4.64 4.36 4.73
N TRP A 170 3.98 4.94 5.74
CA TRP A 170 4.08 6.36 6.04
C TRP A 170 5.45 6.72 6.61
N ASN A 171 5.88 6.00 7.63
CA ASN A 171 7.16 6.27 8.30
C ASN A 171 8.07 5.04 8.27
N MET A 172 9.27 5.21 7.74
CA MET A 172 10.29 4.17 7.80
C MET A 172 10.94 4.08 9.18
N LEU A 173 11.13 5.24 9.84
CA LEU A 173 11.85 5.36 11.10
C LEU A 173 11.19 6.41 12.01
N LEU A 174 10.86 6.01 13.23
CA LEU A 174 10.39 6.89 14.31
C LEU A 174 11.20 6.69 15.59
N THR A 175 10.99 7.54 16.61
CA THR A 175 11.50 7.27 17.94
C THR A 175 10.81 6.07 18.58
N HIS A 176 11.39 5.52 19.63
CA HIS A 176 10.79 4.38 20.34
C HIS A 176 9.45 4.72 21.04
N GLU A 177 9.09 6.00 21.14
CA GLU A 177 7.77 6.44 21.57
C GLU A 177 6.76 6.55 20.41
N GLY A 178 7.22 6.54 19.17
CA GLY A 178 6.36 6.67 17.99
C GLY A 178 6.30 8.07 17.38
N GLY A 179 7.26 8.93 17.71
CA GLY A 179 7.35 10.30 17.23
C GLY A 179 8.66 10.60 16.47
N PRO A 180 8.93 11.90 16.20
CA PRO A 180 8.14 13.07 16.59
C PRO A 180 6.87 13.26 15.76
N ASN A 181 5.86 13.94 16.32
CA ASN A 181 4.68 14.38 15.60
C ASN A 181 4.18 15.70 16.21
N HIS A 182 3.83 16.67 15.38
CA HIS A 182 3.53 18.05 15.82
C HIS A 182 2.17 18.20 16.51
N VAL A 183 1.24 17.27 16.30
CA VAL A 183 -0.07 17.22 16.98
C VAL A 183 -0.17 16.08 17.99
N GLY A 184 0.91 15.34 18.23
CA GLY A 184 0.93 14.23 19.18
C GLY A 184 0.30 12.94 18.67
N ASN A 185 0.04 12.81 17.37
CA ASN A 185 -0.38 11.55 16.76
C ASN A 185 0.83 10.60 16.64
N LEU A 186 1.12 9.89 17.72
CA LEU A 186 2.22 8.93 17.77
C LEU A 186 1.84 7.64 17.04
N CYS A 187 2.79 7.09 16.27
CA CYS A 187 2.56 5.93 15.43
C CYS A 187 3.65 4.86 15.59
N SER A 188 3.37 3.67 15.12
CA SER A 188 4.40 2.65 14.89
C SER A 188 5.11 2.88 13.55
N ALA A 189 6.34 2.38 13.45
CA ALA A 189 7.10 2.30 12.21
C ALA A 189 7.86 0.99 12.14
N PRO A 190 8.25 0.51 10.96
CA PRO A 190 9.06 -0.71 10.83
C PRO A 190 10.38 -0.67 11.60
N VAL A 191 10.97 0.52 11.74
CA VAL A 191 12.20 0.73 12.49
C VAL A 191 11.97 1.83 13.53
N LEU A 192 12.40 1.58 14.77
CA LEU A 192 12.34 2.57 15.84
C LEU A 192 13.74 2.83 16.41
N ALA A 193 14.00 4.07 16.81
CA ALA A 193 15.25 4.49 17.44
C ALA A 193 15.02 4.79 18.92
N ASP A 194 15.66 4.05 19.80
CA ASP A 194 15.79 4.39 21.24
C ASP A 194 17.05 5.24 21.42
N LEU A 195 16.88 6.55 21.39
CA LEU A 195 17.96 7.52 21.47
C LEU A 195 18.62 7.55 22.87
N GLN A 196 17.92 7.09 23.91
CA GLN A 196 18.46 7.03 25.26
C GLN A 196 19.42 5.84 25.46
N LYS A 197 19.10 4.73 24.78
CA LYS A 197 19.90 3.49 24.87
C LYS A 197 20.81 3.28 23.66
N ASP A 198 20.83 4.22 22.73
CA ASP A 198 21.57 4.10 21.45
C ASP A 198 21.27 2.76 20.74
N LYS A 199 19.99 2.49 20.54
CA LYS A 199 19.53 1.22 19.94
C LYS A 199 18.57 1.45 18.79
N VAL A 200 18.74 0.63 17.75
CA VAL A 200 17.77 0.45 16.65
C VAL A 200 16.92 -0.78 16.96
N ILE A 201 15.61 -0.63 16.85
CA ILE A 201 14.62 -1.66 17.12
C ILE A 201 13.90 -1.97 15.79
N PHE A 202 14.03 -3.21 15.32
CA PHE A 202 13.26 -3.71 14.18
C PHE A 202 11.94 -4.27 14.69
N GLN A 203 10.85 -3.67 14.25
CA GLN A 203 9.50 -4.05 14.65
C GLN A 203 9.02 -5.30 13.87
N PRO A 204 7.97 -5.99 14.35
CA PRO A 204 7.35 -7.09 13.60
C PRO A 204 6.93 -6.70 12.17
N SER A 205 6.45 -5.48 11.96
CA SER A 205 6.12 -4.94 10.62
C SER A 205 7.33 -4.89 9.66
N TYR A 206 8.54 -4.62 10.15
CA TYR A 206 9.77 -4.69 9.34
C TYR A 206 9.96 -6.07 8.69
N TYR A 207 9.74 -7.12 9.48
CA TYR A 207 9.86 -8.49 8.99
C TYR A 207 8.71 -8.84 8.05
N ALA A 208 7.48 -8.38 8.36
CA ALA A 208 6.34 -8.56 7.45
C ALA A 208 6.63 -7.96 6.06
N PHE A 209 7.10 -6.72 5.98
CA PHE A 209 7.56 -6.12 4.72
C PHE A 209 8.66 -6.93 4.05
N GLY A 210 9.61 -7.44 4.83
CA GLY A 210 10.72 -8.25 4.32
C GLY A 210 10.28 -9.50 3.57
N HIS A 211 9.16 -10.11 3.94
CA HIS A 211 8.58 -11.25 3.23
C HIS A 211 8.18 -10.92 1.79
N PHE A 212 7.83 -9.68 1.51
CA PHE A 212 7.47 -9.20 0.17
C PHE A 212 8.66 -8.53 -0.52
N SER A 213 9.17 -7.45 0.05
CA SER A 213 10.16 -6.58 -0.58
C SER A 213 11.48 -7.27 -0.91
N ARG A 214 11.89 -8.26 -0.13
CA ARG A 214 13.12 -9.03 -0.35
C ARG A 214 12.98 -10.07 -1.46
N HIS A 215 11.79 -10.63 -1.62
CA HIS A 215 11.55 -11.81 -2.44
C HIS A 215 10.83 -11.51 -3.75
N ILE A 216 9.96 -10.52 -3.78
CA ILE A 216 9.23 -10.08 -4.97
C ILE A 216 10.04 -8.96 -5.63
N LYS A 217 10.53 -9.20 -6.83
CA LYS A 217 11.41 -8.27 -7.55
C LYS A 217 10.60 -7.23 -8.33
N PRO A 218 11.14 -6.03 -8.56
CA PRO A 218 10.56 -5.11 -9.53
C PRO A 218 10.35 -5.82 -10.88
N GLY A 219 9.17 -5.64 -11.48
CA GLY A 219 8.76 -6.33 -12.71
C GLY A 219 8.21 -7.75 -12.49
N ALA A 220 8.07 -8.21 -11.25
CA ALA A 220 7.38 -9.46 -10.96
C ALA A 220 5.91 -9.39 -11.40
N ARG A 221 5.38 -10.51 -11.87
CA ARG A 221 3.97 -10.62 -12.28
C ARG A 221 3.21 -11.48 -11.28
N ARG A 222 2.10 -10.96 -10.78
CA ARG A 222 1.21 -11.71 -9.89
C ARG A 222 0.65 -12.94 -10.60
N ILE A 223 0.67 -14.07 -9.90
CA ILE A 223 0.01 -15.30 -10.31
C ILE A 223 -1.30 -15.41 -9.52
N LEU A 224 -2.39 -15.75 -10.20
CA LEU A 224 -3.66 -16.02 -9.52
C LEU A 224 -3.44 -17.09 -8.44
N SER A 225 -3.72 -16.74 -7.22
CA SER A 225 -3.63 -17.62 -6.05
C SER A 225 -4.92 -17.53 -5.23
N ALA A 226 -5.32 -18.64 -4.65
CA ALA A 226 -6.48 -18.71 -3.77
C ALA A 226 -6.22 -19.72 -2.66
N SER A 227 -6.72 -19.42 -1.47
CA SER A 227 -6.76 -20.34 -0.33
C SER A 227 -8.16 -20.95 -0.20
N ASN A 228 -8.22 -22.21 0.20
CA ASN A 228 -9.48 -22.87 0.58
C ASN A 228 -9.75 -22.85 2.10
N ARG A 229 -9.03 -21.98 2.82
CA ARG A 229 -9.14 -21.81 4.28
C ARG A 229 -9.13 -20.32 4.63
N ASP A 230 -10.10 -19.86 5.35
CA ASP A 230 -10.25 -18.45 5.74
C ASP A 230 -9.10 -17.94 6.64
N CYS A 231 -8.47 -18.83 7.39
CA CYS A 231 -7.34 -18.48 8.25
C CYS A 231 -5.97 -18.51 7.55
N ILE A 232 -5.94 -18.85 6.26
CA ILE A 232 -4.74 -18.87 5.42
C ILE A 232 -4.92 -17.89 4.28
N GLU A 233 -4.15 -16.84 4.30
CA GLU A 233 -4.06 -15.88 3.19
C GLU A 233 -2.80 -16.15 2.38
N ALA A 234 -2.85 -15.96 1.08
CA ALA A 234 -1.68 -16.16 0.23
C ALA A 234 -1.71 -15.26 -1.00
N THR A 235 -0.53 -14.88 -1.45
CA THR A 235 -0.31 -14.26 -2.75
C THR A 235 0.92 -14.89 -3.42
N ALA A 236 0.97 -14.87 -4.74
CA ALA A 236 2.08 -15.47 -5.48
C ALA A 236 2.50 -14.63 -6.70
N PHE A 237 3.80 -14.68 -7.00
CA PHE A 237 4.41 -13.90 -8.08
C PHE A 237 5.42 -14.74 -8.87
N ALA A 238 5.52 -14.44 -10.16
CA ALA A 238 6.63 -14.86 -11.02
C ALA A 238 7.60 -13.68 -11.16
N ASN A 239 8.81 -13.85 -10.64
CA ASN A 239 9.89 -12.88 -10.80
C ASN A 239 10.47 -12.90 -12.22
N PRO A 240 11.08 -11.79 -12.69
CA PRO A 240 11.74 -11.74 -14.01
C PRO A 240 12.85 -12.78 -14.22
N ASP A 241 13.46 -13.25 -13.14
CA ASP A 241 14.50 -14.32 -13.14
C ASP A 241 13.92 -15.75 -13.20
N GLY A 242 12.60 -15.88 -13.34
CA GLY A 242 11.90 -17.15 -13.41
C GLY A 242 11.65 -17.84 -12.05
N ILE A 243 12.02 -17.19 -10.96
CA ILE A 243 11.72 -17.69 -9.61
C ILE A 243 10.27 -17.37 -9.28
N LEU A 244 9.51 -18.36 -8.85
CA LEU A 244 8.17 -18.17 -8.31
C LEU A 244 8.26 -17.95 -6.81
N VAL A 245 7.51 -16.97 -6.32
CA VAL A 245 7.45 -16.64 -4.89
C VAL A 245 6.02 -16.73 -4.43
N ALA A 246 5.76 -17.43 -3.33
CA ALA A 246 4.49 -17.41 -2.63
C ALA A 246 4.70 -16.92 -1.19
N VAL A 247 3.89 -15.96 -0.76
CA VAL A 247 3.84 -15.49 0.62
C VAL A 247 2.53 -16.00 1.23
N VAL A 248 2.64 -16.69 2.34
CA VAL A 248 1.52 -17.34 3.05
C VAL A 248 1.46 -16.79 4.47
N LEU A 249 0.31 -16.31 4.87
CA LEU A 249 -0.02 -15.88 6.23
C LEU A 249 -0.93 -16.92 6.89
N ASN A 250 -0.56 -17.41 8.08
CA ASN A 250 -1.39 -18.23 8.93
C ASN A 250 -1.78 -17.45 10.19
N GLN A 251 -2.99 -16.93 10.23
CA GLN A 251 -3.54 -16.18 11.38
C GLN A 251 -4.17 -17.10 12.45
N SER A 252 -4.15 -18.42 12.24
CA SER A 252 -4.72 -19.34 13.21
C SER A 252 -3.75 -19.69 14.35
N ARG A 253 -4.32 -20.11 15.49
CA ARG A 253 -3.57 -20.62 16.65
C ARG A 253 -3.02 -22.04 16.45
N HIS A 254 -3.13 -22.59 15.23
CA HIS A 254 -2.79 -23.97 14.96
C HIS A 254 -1.76 -24.03 13.84
N HIS A 255 -0.83 -24.96 14.00
CA HIS A 255 0.02 -25.41 12.91
C HIS A 255 -0.85 -25.92 11.73
N LYS A 256 -0.47 -25.60 10.51
CA LYS A 256 -1.17 -26.02 9.29
C LYS A 256 -0.18 -26.64 8.32
N ASP A 257 -0.55 -27.77 7.73
CA ASP A 257 0.12 -28.28 6.55
C ASP A 257 -0.53 -27.67 5.32
N VAL A 258 0.15 -26.69 4.73
CA VAL A 258 -0.32 -26.02 3.51
C VAL A 258 0.16 -26.81 2.31
N CYS A 259 -0.77 -27.16 1.42
CA CYS A 259 -0.47 -27.78 0.14
C CYS A 259 -0.54 -26.73 -0.97
N ILE A 260 0.60 -26.37 -1.55
CA ILE A 260 0.65 -25.49 -2.72
C ILE A 260 0.63 -26.37 -3.95
N GLN A 261 -0.40 -26.21 -4.77
CA GLN A 261 -0.54 -26.88 -6.05
C GLN A 261 -0.19 -25.91 -7.19
N LEU A 262 0.75 -26.28 -8.03
CA LEU A 262 1.19 -25.48 -9.16
C LEU A 262 1.53 -26.37 -10.35
N ALA A 263 0.91 -26.14 -11.50
CA ALA A 263 1.18 -26.88 -12.75
C ALA A 263 1.19 -28.41 -12.56
N GLY A 264 0.22 -28.95 -11.81
CA GLY A 264 0.10 -30.39 -11.53
C GLY A 264 1.07 -30.94 -10.49
N ARG A 265 1.96 -30.12 -9.94
CA ARG A 265 2.86 -30.49 -8.84
C ARG A 265 2.30 -30.02 -7.51
N VAL A 266 2.57 -30.74 -6.44
CA VAL A 266 2.15 -30.40 -5.07
C VAL A 266 3.39 -30.28 -4.19
N CYS A 267 3.51 -29.14 -3.52
CA CYS A 267 4.46 -28.95 -2.44
C CYS A 267 3.71 -28.86 -1.12
N ARG A 268 4.13 -29.64 -0.12
CA ARG A 268 3.60 -29.53 1.25
C ARG A 268 4.57 -28.71 2.08
N CYS A 269 4.04 -27.73 2.78
CA CYS A 269 4.82 -26.86 3.66
C CYS A 269 4.12 -26.72 5.00
N PRO A 270 4.78 -27.07 6.11
CA PRO A 270 4.27 -26.74 7.43
C PRO A 270 4.37 -25.23 7.67
N VAL A 271 3.28 -24.61 8.09
CA VAL A 271 3.25 -23.21 8.50
C VAL A 271 2.87 -23.11 9.98
N LEU A 272 3.67 -22.39 10.72
CA LEU A 272 3.48 -22.26 12.18
C LEU A 272 2.22 -21.42 12.48
N PRO A 273 1.68 -21.55 13.70
CA PRO A 273 0.64 -20.64 14.18
C PRO A 273 1.13 -19.19 14.12
N HIS A 274 0.23 -18.25 13.82
CA HIS A 274 0.54 -16.82 13.80
C HIS A 274 1.85 -16.49 13.07
N SER A 275 1.97 -16.92 11.81
CA SER A 275 3.23 -16.81 11.06
C SER A 275 3.06 -16.34 9.63
N ILE A 276 4.11 -15.70 9.13
CA ILE A 276 4.27 -15.35 7.72
C ILE A 276 5.38 -16.25 7.16
N THR A 277 5.12 -16.91 6.03
CA THR A 277 6.07 -17.82 5.40
C THR A 277 6.24 -17.47 3.93
N THR A 278 7.47 -17.26 3.49
CA THR A 278 7.78 -17.07 2.07
C THR A 278 8.39 -18.35 1.49
N LEU A 279 7.84 -18.79 0.39
CA LEU A 279 8.29 -19.96 -0.36
C LEU A 279 8.79 -19.52 -1.74
N SER A 280 9.97 -20.00 -2.12
CA SER A 280 10.55 -19.72 -3.43
C SER A 280 10.72 -21.02 -4.20
N PHE A 281 10.28 -21.03 -5.46
CA PHE A 281 10.32 -22.19 -6.33
C PHE A 281 11.04 -21.86 -7.62
N LYS A 282 11.89 -22.77 -8.07
CA LYS A 282 12.41 -22.77 -9.43
C LYS A 282 11.73 -23.91 -10.17
N LEU A 283 10.94 -23.58 -11.20
CA LEU A 283 10.41 -24.62 -12.07
C LEU A 283 11.59 -25.12 -12.90
N SER A 284 11.98 -26.38 -12.69
CA SER A 284 12.84 -27.08 -13.65
C SER A 284 12.07 -27.27 -14.95
N ALA A 285 12.69 -26.92 -16.05
CA ALA A 285 12.16 -27.11 -17.40
C ALA A 285 11.79 -28.58 -17.63
#